data_bb617c0a9b1ac31571e3b0031f82e249
#
_entry.id   bb617c0a9b1ac31571e3b0031f82e249
#
_cell.length_a   1.000
_cell.length_b   1.000
_cell.length_c   1.000
_cell.angle_alpha   90.00
_cell.angle_beta   90.00
_cell.angle_gamma   90.00
#
_symmetry.space_group_name_H-M   'P 1'
#
loop_
_entity.id
_entity.type
_entity.pdbx_description
1 polymer ?
#
loop_
_entity_poly.entity_id
_entity_poly.type
_entity_poly.pdbx_seq_one_letter_code
_entity_poly.pdbx_strand_id
1 'polypeptide(L)'
;MPWSKAIVAGLLLAAFTATSAAAPELKASLFHKDKYIMGTVFEIVVYHPSSDHAAQAMEEALQEIVRLDGVMSNYKTDSELSRLNRTAHFRAQVVSPDLYRVIEESLSFSRLSGGKFDVTVGPLVDRWKAALRGEPVPPPAEEEKLRACVGFEKVELIPPNQIKFHSPCLQIDLGAIGKGYAVDRAVEILRARDIKSALIDAGGSTFYGVGSPPGHAGWLVHLRDPSNKIDPQVMLCENSVSTSEQTPKSLLGNESAGHIIDPEKGAPLRTKYALSVVAKTGTVSDALSTTLLLVGPEKGRGLVEGVGDAAAIWVSSEGQTEIATSGPRILTEGNSRSDVSVTGSAQKMCMAEK
;
A
#
# COMPACT_ATOMS: atom_id res chain seq x y z
N MET A 1 44.16 -88.43 -5.23
CA MET A 1 43.08 -88.16 -6.20
C MET A 1 41.73 -88.36 -5.49
N PRO A 2 40.82 -87.47 -5.35
CA PRO A 2 39.81 -87.18 -6.30
C PRO A 2 39.47 -85.65 -6.40
N TRP A 3 38.74 -85.35 -7.44
CA TRP A 3 38.40 -84.04 -7.94
C TRP A 3 37.26 -83.37 -7.14
N SER A 4 37.42 -82.10 -6.75
CA SER A 4 36.35 -81.28 -6.23
C SER A 4 35.75 -80.45 -7.35
N LYS A 5 34.45 -80.57 -7.55
CA LYS A 5 33.64 -79.73 -8.46
C LYS A 5 33.32 -78.43 -7.79
N ALA A 6 33.74 -77.28 -8.37
CA ALA A 6 33.29 -75.97 -7.99
C ALA A 6 31.92 -75.68 -8.63
N ILE A 7 30.92 -75.38 -7.81
CA ILE A 7 29.62 -74.87 -8.24
C ILE A 7 29.68 -73.33 -8.25
N VAL A 8 29.60 -72.75 -9.45
CA VAL A 8 29.45 -71.30 -9.62
C VAL A 8 27.97 -70.95 -9.49
N ALA A 9 27.61 -70.33 -8.37
CA ALA A 9 26.24 -69.77 -8.21
C ALA A 9 26.21 -68.37 -8.82
N GLY A 10 25.55 -68.23 -9.94
CA GLY A 10 25.27 -66.93 -10.57
C GLY A 10 24.18 -66.17 -9.79
N LEU A 11 24.56 -65.09 -9.16
CA LEU A 11 23.59 -64.10 -8.62
C LEU A 11 23.04 -63.23 -9.78
N LEU A 12 21.78 -63.42 -10.15
CA LEU A 12 21.02 -62.52 -11.00
C LEU A 12 20.63 -61.32 -10.14
N LEU A 13 21.29 -60.14 -10.31
CA LEU A 13 20.88 -58.86 -9.78
C LEU A 13 19.75 -58.34 -10.67
N ALA A 14 18.47 -58.43 -10.22
CA ALA A 14 17.34 -57.78 -10.85
C ALA A 14 17.42 -56.28 -10.46
N ALA A 15 17.82 -55.41 -11.39
CA ALA A 15 17.74 -53.99 -11.25
C ALA A 15 16.25 -53.56 -11.33
N PHE A 16 15.66 -53.27 -10.17
CA PHE A 16 14.37 -52.55 -10.12
C PHE A 16 14.61 -51.08 -10.49
N THR A 17 14.33 -50.73 -11.73
CA THR A 17 14.19 -49.31 -12.11
C THR A 17 12.85 -48.81 -11.56
N ALA A 18 12.91 -48.15 -10.38
CA ALA A 18 11.77 -47.37 -9.88
C ALA A 18 11.54 -46.20 -10.83
N THR A 19 10.63 -46.35 -11.76
CA THR A 19 10.07 -45.18 -12.45
C THR A 19 9.31 -44.36 -11.44
N SER A 20 9.95 -43.27 -10.96
CA SER A 20 9.24 -42.23 -10.23
C SER A 20 8.23 -41.59 -11.18
N ALA A 21 6.98 -42.04 -11.09
CA ALA A 21 5.87 -41.32 -11.72
C ALA A 21 5.80 -39.94 -11.01
N ALA A 22 6.20 -38.88 -11.70
CA ALA A 22 5.93 -37.53 -11.23
C ALA A 22 4.42 -37.43 -10.94
N ALA A 23 4.07 -37.10 -9.70
CA ALA A 23 2.68 -36.81 -9.35
C ALA A 23 2.15 -35.74 -10.32
N PRO A 24 0.91 -35.84 -10.82
CA PRO A 24 0.37 -34.83 -11.70
C PRO A 24 0.45 -33.49 -11.00
N GLU A 25 1.14 -32.53 -11.60
CA GLU A 25 1.16 -31.14 -11.13
C GLU A 25 -0.28 -30.66 -11.10
N LEU A 26 -0.83 -30.47 -9.89
CA LEU A 26 -2.17 -29.90 -9.71
C LEU A 26 -2.16 -28.49 -10.30
N LYS A 27 -2.92 -28.29 -11.36
CA LYS A 27 -3.03 -27.00 -12.03
C LYS A 27 -3.60 -25.96 -11.05
N ALA A 28 -2.91 -24.84 -10.84
CA ALA A 28 -3.35 -23.76 -9.97
C ALA A 28 -4.68 -23.19 -10.50
N SER A 29 -5.65 -23.02 -9.60
CA SER A 29 -6.94 -22.37 -9.86
C SER A 29 -6.97 -20.99 -9.20
N LEU A 30 -7.80 -20.11 -9.75
CA LEU A 30 -8.02 -18.76 -9.21
C LEU A 30 -9.06 -18.81 -8.09
N PHE A 31 -8.73 -18.21 -6.97
CA PHE A 31 -9.64 -17.97 -5.83
C PHE A 31 -9.67 -16.50 -5.50
N HIS A 32 -10.79 -16.00 -5.01
CA HIS A 32 -10.89 -14.63 -4.54
C HIS A 32 -11.72 -14.56 -3.25
N LYS A 33 -11.45 -13.53 -2.44
CA LYS A 33 -12.20 -13.21 -1.24
C LYS A 33 -12.13 -11.72 -0.98
N ASP A 34 -13.25 -11.13 -0.59
CA ASP A 34 -13.34 -9.73 -0.27
C ASP A 34 -13.96 -9.48 1.11
N LYS A 35 -13.71 -8.29 1.66
CA LYS A 35 -14.28 -7.83 2.93
C LYS A 35 -14.26 -6.31 3.03
N TYR A 36 -15.34 -5.73 3.54
CA TYR A 36 -15.39 -4.30 3.84
C TYR A 36 -14.65 -4.01 5.16
N ILE A 37 -13.51 -3.31 5.09
CA ILE A 37 -12.61 -3.00 6.20
C ILE A 37 -11.97 -1.62 5.95
N MET A 38 -11.65 -0.84 6.99
CA MET A 38 -11.01 0.47 6.86
C MET A 38 -11.75 1.45 5.92
N GLY A 39 -13.08 1.33 5.86
CA GLY A 39 -13.92 2.21 5.03
C GLY A 39 -13.93 1.89 3.53
N THR A 40 -13.37 0.76 3.11
CA THR A 40 -13.34 0.30 1.71
C THR A 40 -13.46 -1.22 1.62
N VAL A 41 -13.56 -1.74 0.40
CA VAL A 41 -13.51 -3.19 0.15
C VAL A 41 -12.04 -3.60 -0.07
N PHE A 42 -11.54 -4.50 0.76
CA PHE A 42 -10.30 -5.22 0.47
C PHE A 42 -10.64 -6.49 -0.28
N GLU A 43 -9.95 -6.74 -1.39
CA GLU A 43 -10.05 -7.97 -2.17
C GLU A 43 -8.69 -8.65 -2.23
N ILE A 44 -8.68 -9.97 -2.07
CA ILE A 44 -7.50 -10.82 -2.23
C ILE A 44 -7.79 -11.87 -3.27
N VAL A 45 -6.96 -11.91 -4.29
CA VAL A 45 -6.99 -12.89 -5.38
C VAL A 45 -5.75 -13.77 -5.26
N VAL A 46 -5.93 -15.10 -5.34
CA VAL A 46 -4.84 -16.08 -5.16
C VAL A 46 -4.92 -17.16 -6.26
N TYR A 47 -3.80 -17.49 -6.87
CA TYR A 47 -3.64 -18.72 -7.64
C TYR A 47 -3.00 -19.80 -6.77
N HIS A 48 -3.71 -20.93 -6.58
CA HIS A 48 -3.22 -22.06 -5.77
C HIS A 48 -3.83 -23.39 -6.24
N PRO A 49 -3.12 -24.54 -6.11
CA PRO A 49 -3.69 -25.85 -6.46
C PRO A 49 -4.73 -26.37 -5.46
N SER A 50 -4.70 -25.93 -4.19
CA SER A 50 -5.64 -26.34 -3.13
C SER A 50 -6.58 -25.19 -2.77
N SER A 51 -7.89 -25.41 -2.91
CA SER A 51 -8.95 -24.48 -2.52
C SER A 51 -8.95 -24.17 -1.02
N ASP A 52 -8.78 -25.20 -0.20
CA ASP A 52 -8.85 -25.06 1.26
C ASP A 52 -7.66 -24.24 1.79
N HIS A 53 -6.47 -24.49 1.23
CA HIS A 53 -5.27 -23.73 1.59
C HIS A 53 -5.40 -22.27 1.18
N ALA A 54 -5.84 -21.99 -0.05
CA ALA A 54 -6.08 -20.63 -0.54
C ALA A 54 -7.13 -19.91 0.32
N ALA A 55 -8.26 -20.56 0.63
CA ALA A 55 -9.33 -20.00 1.44
C ALA A 55 -8.85 -19.64 2.86
N GLN A 56 -8.06 -20.53 3.48
CA GLN A 56 -7.50 -20.29 4.80
C GLN A 56 -6.50 -19.14 4.79
N ALA A 57 -5.58 -19.11 3.84
CA ALA A 57 -4.57 -18.04 3.72
C ALA A 57 -5.22 -16.65 3.51
N MET A 58 -6.22 -16.57 2.63
CA MET A 58 -6.98 -15.33 2.38
C MET A 58 -7.75 -14.88 3.62
N GLU A 59 -8.39 -15.82 4.36
CA GLU A 59 -9.12 -15.47 5.60
C GLU A 59 -8.17 -14.91 6.64
N GLU A 60 -7.02 -15.54 6.88
CA GLU A 60 -6.04 -15.07 7.86
C GLU A 60 -5.49 -13.69 7.48
N ALA A 61 -5.21 -13.44 6.19
CA ALA A 61 -4.78 -12.14 5.71
C ALA A 61 -5.85 -11.06 5.94
N LEU A 62 -7.12 -11.35 5.65
CA LEU A 62 -8.25 -10.44 5.91
C LEU A 62 -8.46 -10.20 7.42
N GLN A 63 -8.28 -11.22 8.26
CA GLN A 63 -8.37 -11.05 9.72
C GLN A 63 -7.26 -10.16 10.28
N GLU A 64 -6.05 -10.24 9.73
CA GLU A 64 -4.97 -9.31 10.10
C GLU A 64 -5.33 -7.86 9.74
N ILE A 65 -5.93 -7.61 8.56
CA ILE A 65 -6.40 -6.28 8.19
C ILE A 65 -7.51 -5.80 9.17
N VAL A 66 -8.43 -6.68 9.58
CA VAL A 66 -9.46 -6.37 10.59
C VAL A 66 -8.83 -6.00 11.92
N ARG A 67 -7.81 -6.74 12.36
CA ARG A 67 -7.05 -6.43 13.59
C ARG A 67 -6.41 -5.05 13.50
N LEU A 68 -5.77 -4.73 12.37
CA LEU A 68 -5.13 -3.44 12.14
C LEU A 68 -6.13 -2.28 12.05
N ASP A 69 -7.32 -2.51 11.54
CA ASP A 69 -8.41 -1.50 11.60
C ASP A 69 -8.80 -1.16 13.05
N GLY A 70 -8.77 -2.14 13.95
CA GLY A 70 -8.92 -1.91 15.40
C GLY A 70 -7.75 -1.13 16.04
N VAL A 71 -6.57 -1.17 15.42
CA VAL A 71 -5.39 -0.42 15.87
C VAL A 71 -5.39 1.00 15.32
N MET A 72 -5.60 1.20 14.03
CA MET A 72 -5.29 2.44 13.29
C MET A 72 -6.51 3.31 12.94
N SER A 73 -7.74 2.87 13.19
CA SER A 73 -8.94 3.59 12.78
C SER A 73 -9.22 4.82 13.64
N ASN A 74 -9.42 5.99 13.03
CA ASN A 74 -9.93 7.19 13.68
C ASN A 74 -11.47 7.16 13.86
N TYR A 75 -12.16 6.25 13.16
CA TYR A 75 -13.63 6.17 13.18
C TYR A 75 -14.15 5.28 14.32
N LYS A 76 -13.30 4.38 14.85
CA LYS A 76 -13.60 3.52 15.98
C LYS A 76 -13.14 4.18 17.27
N THR A 77 -14.08 4.56 18.12
CA THR A 77 -13.78 5.27 19.38
C THR A 77 -12.94 4.45 20.35
N ASP A 78 -12.99 3.12 20.24
CA ASP A 78 -12.26 2.14 21.03
C ASP A 78 -10.95 1.65 20.36
N SER A 79 -10.61 2.15 19.18
CA SER A 79 -9.33 1.86 18.53
C SER A 79 -8.14 2.32 19.37
N GLU A 80 -6.99 1.72 19.14
CA GLU A 80 -5.76 2.13 19.83
C GLU A 80 -5.35 3.56 19.48
N LEU A 81 -5.42 3.93 18.18
CA LEU A 81 -5.15 5.29 17.71
C LEU A 81 -6.10 6.31 18.33
N SER A 82 -7.40 6.01 18.42
CA SER A 82 -8.36 6.92 19.07
C SER A 82 -8.08 7.12 20.55
N ARG A 83 -7.61 6.07 21.25
CA ARG A 83 -7.15 6.21 22.66
C ARG A 83 -5.88 7.06 22.74
N LEU A 84 -4.90 6.82 21.88
CA LEU A 84 -3.67 7.60 21.79
C LEU A 84 -4.00 9.09 21.58
N ASN A 85 -4.84 9.41 20.61
CA ASN A 85 -5.26 10.79 20.29
C ASN A 85 -5.89 11.50 21.50
N ARG A 86 -6.62 10.79 22.35
CA ARG A 86 -7.24 11.38 23.54
C ARG A 86 -6.30 11.53 24.73
N THR A 87 -5.21 10.78 24.81
CA THR A 87 -4.47 10.63 26.07
C THR A 87 -2.98 10.99 25.99
N ALA A 88 -2.39 10.97 24.78
CA ALA A 88 -0.95 11.12 24.62
C ALA A 88 -0.42 12.52 24.98
N HIS A 89 -1.28 13.53 25.02
CA HIS A 89 -0.88 14.88 25.44
C HIS A 89 -0.74 15.02 26.96
N PHE A 90 -1.43 14.16 27.76
CA PHE A 90 -1.28 14.19 29.21
C PHE A 90 0.02 13.52 29.67
N ARG A 91 0.33 12.37 29.07
CA ARG A 91 1.54 11.59 29.38
C ARG A 91 1.87 10.66 28.21
N ALA A 92 3.12 10.18 28.16
CA ALA A 92 3.51 9.14 27.20
C ALA A 92 2.61 7.89 27.34
N GLN A 93 2.19 7.34 26.21
CA GLN A 93 1.34 6.15 26.13
C GLN A 93 2.13 5.00 25.54
N VAL A 94 2.00 3.83 26.14
CA VAL A 94 2.49 2.56 25.56
C VAL A 94 1.53 2.17 24.45
N VAL A 95 2.06 1.86 23.28
CA VAL A 95 1.30 1.44 22.09
C VAL A 95 1.78 0.09 21.56
N SER A 96 0.95 -0.55 20.73
CA SER A 96 1.35 -1.77 20.02
C SER A 96 2.54 -1.51 19.07
N PRO A 97 3.33 -2.53 18.78
CA PRO A 97 4.42 -2.41 17.81
C PRO A 97 3.96 -1.91 16.44
N ASP A 98 2.76 -2.31 15.98
CA ASP A 98 2.20 -1.86 14.69
C ASP A 98 1.91 -0.36 14.71
N LEU A 99 1.24 0.14 15.76
CA LEU A 99 0.92 1.58 15.85
C LEU A 99 2.20 2.42 15.98
N TYR A 100 3.17 1.96 16.77
CA TYR A 100 4.46 2.64 16.89
C TYR A 100 5.17 2.73 15.54
N ARG A 101 5.26 1.60 14.82
CA ARG A 101 5.95 1.50 13.53
C ARG A 101 5.32 2.38 12.46
N VAL A 102 3.99 2.30 12.28
CA VAL A 102 3.32 3.11 11.25
C VAL A 102 3.42 4.60 11.52
N ILE A 103 3.42 5.03 12.80
CA ILE A 103 3.65 6.42 13.17
C ILE A 103 5.12 6.82 12.93
N GLU A 104 6.08 5.97 13.29
CA GLU A 104 7.52 6.20 13.02
C GLU A 104 7.78 6.39 11.52
N GLU A 105 7.24 5.50 10.67
CA GLU A 105 7.33 5.61 9.21
C GLU A 105 6.65 6.90 8.71
N SER A 106 5.48 7.25 9.26
CA SER A 106 4.78 8.51 8.94
C SER A 106 5.64 9.74 9.21
N LEU A 107 6.28 9.80 10.38
CA LEU A 107 7.18 10.90 10.74
C LEU A 107 8.42 10.96 9.83
N SER A 108 8.84 9.84 9.27
CA SER A 108 9.92 9.81 8.28
C SER A 108 9.50 10.48 6.98
N PHE A 109 8.29 10.22 6.49
CA PHE A 109 7.71 10.93 5.33
C PHE A 109 7.45 12.41 5.62
N SER A 110 7.05 12.75 6.86
CA SER A 110 6.91 14.15 7.26
C SER A 110 8.24 14.90 7.16
N ARG A 111 9.33 14.33 7.68
CA ARG A 111 10.69 14.90 7.55
C ARG A 111 11.14 14.98 6.09
N LEU A 112 10.95 13.92 5.30
CA LEU A 112 11.32 13.86 3.88
C LEU A 112 10.65 14.96 3.06
N SER A 113 9.38 15.26 3.35
CA SER A 113 8.58 16.25 2.63
C SER A 113 8.65 17.66 3.20
N GLY A 114 9.42 17.88 4.28
CA GLY A 114 9.44 19.18 4.99
C GLY A 114 8.07 19.54 5.58
N GLY A 115 7.31 18.54 6.07
CA GLY A 115 6.00 18.71 6.68
C GLY A 115 4.83 18.77 5.70
N LYS A 116 5.04 18.58 4.38
CA LYS A 116 3.93 18.51 3.42
C LYS A 116 3.10 17.23 3.59
N PHE A 117 3.71 16.11 3.88
CA PHE A 117 3.03 14.96 4.44
C PHE A 117 3.07 15.08 5.96
N ASP A 118 1.93 15.17 6.60
CA ASP A 118 1.85 15.28 8.05
C ASP A 118 0.61 14.54 8.58
N VAL A 119 0.86 13.45 9.31
CA VAL A 119 -0.23 12.64 9.90
C VAL A 119 -0.91 13.33 11.09
N THR A 120 -0.38 14.45 11.57
CA THR A 120 -1.01 15.23 12.66
C THR A 120 -2.15 16.14 12.18
N VAL A 121 -2.50 16.06 10.89
CA VAL A 121 -3.62 16.82 10.27
C VAL A 121 -5.00 16.41 10.75
N GLY A 122 -5.13 15.44 11.65
CA GLY A 122 -6.41 14.93 12.15
C GLY A 122 -7.44 15.99 12.48
N PRO A 123 -7.13 17.05 13.25
CA PRO A 123 -8.10 18.11 13.58
C PRO A 123 -8.66 18.84 12.34
N LEU A 124 -7.82 19.07 11.33
CA LEU A 124 -8.23 19.68 10.07
C LEU A 124 -9.08 18.73 9.23
N VAL A 125 -8.66 17.46 9.13
CA VAL A 125 -9.40 16.41 8.41
C VAL A 125 -10.81 16.24 8.98
N ASP A 126 -10.95 16.15 10.29
CA ASP A 126 -12.24 15.99 10.96
C ASP A 126 -13.15 17.18 10.69
N ARG A 127 -12.61 18.39 10.75
CA ARG A 127 -13.36 19.62 10.51
C ARG A 127 -13.85 19.74 9.06
N TRP A 128 -12.99 19.42 8.09
CA TRP A 128 -13.37 19.45 6.68
C TRP A 128 -14.33 18.30 6.32
N LYS A 129 -14.19 17.11 6.94
CA LYS A 129 -15.18 16.04 6.82
C LYS A 129 -16.57 16.44 7.37
N ALA A 130 -16.60 17.22 8.45
CA ALA A 130 -17.84 17.77 8.97
C ALA A 130 -18.50 18.74 7.97
N ALA A 131 -17.72 19.60 7.32
CA ALA A 131 -18.23 20.47 6.26
C ALA A 131 -18.77 19.68 5.05
N LEU A 132 -18.13 18.54 4.68
CA LEU A 132 -18.65 17.64 3.65
C LEU A 132 -20.00 16.99 4.02
N ARG A 133 -20.33 16.90 5.31
CA ARG A 133 -21.63 16.41 5.82
C ARG A 133 -22.68 17.51 5.96
N GLY A 134 -22.35 18.75 5.58
CA GLY A 134 -23.28 19.90 5.59
C GLY A 134 -23.11 20.86 6.76
N GLU A 135 -22.08 20.69 7.61
CA GLU A 135 -21.71 21.71 8.59
C GLU A 135 -21.11 22.94 7.90
N PRO A 136 -21.21 24.14 8.50
CA PRO A 136 -20.58 25.33 7.94
C PRO A 136 -19.07 25.14 7.71
N VAL A 137 -18.55 25.69 6.63
CA VAL A 137 -17.09 25.76 6.40
C VAL A 137 -16.43 26.49 7.57
N PRO A 138 -15.25 26.02 8.08
CA PRO A 138 -14.58 26.67 9.17
C PRO A 138 -14.19 28.12 8.80
N PRO A 139 -14.49 29.12 9.65
CA PRO A 139 -14.01 30.46 9.43
C PRO A 139 -12.48 30.54 9.60
N PRO A 140 -11.79 31.52 8.98
CA PRO A 140 -10.32 31.63 9.01
C PRO A 140 -9.71 31.57 10.40
N ALA A 141 -10.35 32.16 11.40
CA ALA A 141 -9.85 32.14 12.79
C ALA A 141 -9.93 30.74 13.43
N GLU A 142 -10.88 29.89 13.01
CA GLU A 142 -10.95 28.48 13.43
C GLU A 142 -9.89 27.65 12.71
N GLU A 143 -9.71 27.83 11.40
CA GLU A 143 -8.65 27.18 10.64
C GLU A 143 -7.27 27.46 11.21
N GLU A 144 -6.99 28.70 11.59
CA GLU A 144 -5.72 29.10 12.20
C GLU A 144 -5.47 28.36 13.54
N LYS A 145 -6.51 28.26 14.39
CA LYS A 145 -6.43 27.48 15.63
C LYS A 145 -6.18 26.00 15.38
N LEU A 146 -6.85 25.41 14.39
CA LEU A 146 -6.66 24.01 14.03
C LEU A 146 -5.27 23.76 13.43
N ARG A 147 -4.77 24.67 12.60
CA ARG A 147 -3.38 24.61 12.10
C ARG A 147 -2.36 24.67 13.21
N ALA A 148 -2.60 25.45 14.27
CA ALA A 148 -1.72 25.49 15.42
C ALA A 148 -1.64 24.16 16.19
N CYS A 149 -2.62 23.26 16.01
CA CYS A 149 -2.58 21.90 16.57
C CYS A 149 -1.68 20.95 15.76
N VAL A 150 -1.52 21.19 14.46
CA VAL A 150 -0.75 20.38 13.51
C VAL A 150 0.75 20.64 13.65
N GLY A 151 1.55 19.63 13.37
CA GLY A 151 3.01 19.67 13.34
C GLY A 151 3.60 18.37 13.83
N PHE A 152 4.22 17.63 12.91
CA PHE A 152 4.81 16.32 13.21
C PHE A 152 5.92 16.40 14.27
N GLU A 153 6.58 17.54 14.44
CA GLU A 153 7.60 17.79 15.46
C GLU A 153 7.03 17.76 16.89
N LYS A 154 5.71 17.87 17.03
CA LYS A 154 5.00 17.78 18.32
C LYS A 154 4.71 16.34 18.74
N VAL A 155 5.10 15.35 17.92
CA VAL A 155 5.01 13.92 18.23
C VAL A 155 6.39 13.42 18.67
N GLU A 156 6.49 12.97 19.90
CA GLU A 156 7.69 12.37 20.46
C GLU A 156 7.55 10.85 20.47
N LEU A 157 8.48 10.15 19.79
CA LEU A 157 8.64 8.72 19.87
C LEU A 157 9.64 8.37 20.96
N ILE A 158 9.22 7.57 21.91
CA ILE A 158 10.06 7.10 23.04
C ILE A 158 10.24 5.59 22.89
N PRO A 159 11.43 5.11 22.50
CA PRO A 159 11.67 3.68 22.34
C PRO A 159 11.43 2.90 23.65
N PRO A 160 10.97 1.64 23.60
CA PRO A 160 10.75 0.89 22.35
C PRO A 160 9.35 1.11 21.72
N ASN A 161 8.36 1.64 22.44
CA ASN A 161 6.96 1.67 21.99
C ASN A 161 6.09 2.69 22.74
N GLN A 162 6.63 3.84 23.14
CA GLN A 162 5.82 4.89 23.77
C GLN A 162 5.76 6.13 22.87
N ILE A 163 4.62 6.80 22.93
CA ILE A 163 4.33 8.02 22.14
C ILE A 163 3.78 9.09 23.07
N LYS A 164 4.27 10.33 22.90
CA LYS A 164 3.78 11.51 23.62
C LYS A 164 3.50 12.64 22.63
N PHE A 165 2.45 13.40 22.89
CA PHE A 165 2.12 14.63 22.14
C PHE A 165 2.44 15.87 22.95
N HIS A 166 3.08 16.83 22.30
CA HIS A 166 3.42 18.14 22.87
C HIS A 166 2.39 19.23 22.53
N SER A 167 1.19 18.84 22.13
CA SER A 167 0.07 19.73 21.88
C SER A 167 -1.23 19.06 22.36
N PRO A 168 -2.09 19.77 23.11
CA PRO A 168 -3.32 19.18 23.67
C PRO A 168 -4.41 18.91 22.61
N CYS A 169 -4.31 19.53 21.44
CA CYS A 169 -5.28 19.41 20.36
C CYS A 169 -4.74 18.61 19.14
N LEU A 170 -3.52 18.07 19.25
CA LEU A 170 -2.95 17.23 18.22
C LEU A 170 -3.74 15.92 18.09
N GLN A 171 -4.04 15.53 16.87
CA GLN A 171 -4.62 14.23 16.55
C GLN A 171 -3.94 13.66 15.31
N ILE A 172 -3.58 12.39 15.37
CA ILE A 172 -3.02 11.65 14.26
C ILE A 172 -4.17 11.06 13.41
N ASP A 173 -4.07 11.24 12.09
CA ASP A 173 -4.86 10.54 11.08
C ASP A 173 -3.93 9.74 10.16
N LEU A 174 -4.12 8.43 10.10
CA LEU A 174 -3.30 7.50 9.31
C LEU A 174 -3.90 7.19 7.92
N GLY A 175 -4.88 7.95 7.47
CA GLY A 175 -5.59 7.70 6.22
C GLY A 175 -4.73 7.69 4.95
N ALA A 176 -3.55 8.32 5.01
CA ALA A 176 -2.60 8.43 3.89
C ALA A 176 -1.47 7.38 3.90
N ILE A 177 -1.50 6.41 4.83
CA ILE A 177 -0.44 5.38 4.97
C ILE A 177 -1.01 4.05 5.48
N GLY A 178 -2.13 4.09 6.20
CA GLY A 178 -2.64 2.94 6.94
C GLY A 178 -3.11 1.79 6.05
N LYS A 179 -3.64 2.08 4.85
CA LYS A 179 -4.03 1.02 3.91
C LYS A 179 -2.82 0.29 3.35
N GLY A 180 -1.79 1.06 2.96
CA GLY A 180 -0.53 0.50 2.50
C GLY A 180 0.13 -0.40 3.54
N TYR A 181 0.15 0.04 4.81
CA TYR A 181 0.66 -0.76 5.92
C TYR A 181 -0.15 -2.06 6.10
N ALA A 182 -1.47 -2.00 6.03
CA ALA A 182 -2.33 -3.17 6.15
C ALA A 182 -2.13 -4.16 4.98
N VAL A 183 -1.91 -3.66 3.76
CA VAL A 183 -1.56 -4.47 2.59
C VAL A 183 -0.24 -5.21 2.81
N ASP A 184 0.80 -4.53 3.30
CA ASP A 184 2.10 -5.16 3.57
C ASP A 184 1.98 -6.29 4.61
N ARG A 185 1.20 -6.08 5.67
CA ARG A 185 0.95 -7.11 6.69
C ARG A 185 0.18 -8.31 6.12
N ALA A 186 -0.80 -8.07 5.25
CA ALA A 186 -1.53 -9.13 4.55
C ALA A 186 -0.59 -9.94 3.61
N VAL A 187 0.32 -9.27 2.90
CA VAL A 187 1.36 -9.92 2.08
C VAL A 187 2.25 -10.83 2.94
N GLU A 188 2.67 -10.38 4.11
CA GLU A 188 3.48 -11.20 5.03
C GLU A 188 2.73 -12.48 5.45
N ILE A 189 1.42 -12.39 5.75
CA ILE A 189 0.59 -13.57 6.08
C ILE A 189 0.50 -14.53 4.88
N LEU A 190 0.21 -14.02 3.67
CA LEU A 190 0.13 -14.85 2.48
C LEU A 190 1.45 -15.58 2.20
N ARG A 191 2.59 -14.89 2.34
CA ARG A 191 3.93 -15.48 2.18
C ARG A 191 4.21 -16.53 3.25
N ALA A 192 3.84 -16.29 4.50
CA ALA A 192 4.00 -17.25 5.60
C ALA A 192 3.14 -18.52 5.38
N ARG A 193 2.11 -18.43 4.54
CA ARG A 193 1.27 -19.54 4.05
C ARG A 193 1.70 -20.08 2.70
N ASP A 194 2.93 -19.83 2.26
CA ASP A 194 3.49 -20.31 0.99
C ASP A 194 2.66 -19.93 -0.26
N ILE A 195 1.85 -18.86 -0.20
CA ILE A 195 1.19 -18.32 -1.38
C ILE A 195 2.23 -17.62 -2.25
N LYS A 196 2.40 -18.10 -3.48
CA LYS A 196 3.39 -17.62 -4.45
C LYS A 196 2.81 -16.68 -5.51
N SER A 197 1.48 -16.65 -5.65
CA SER A 197 0.80 -15.83 -6.65
C SER A 197 -0.47 -15.25 -6.05
N ALA A 198 -0.46 -13.94 -5.78
CA ALA A 198 -1.60 -13.21 -5.24
C ALA A 198 -1.61 -11.74 -5.69
N LEU A 199 -2.81 -11.18 -5.79
CA LEU A 199 -3.04 -9.73 -5.86
C LEU A 199 -3.89 -9.32 -4.66
N ILE A 200 -3.47 -8.27 -3.98
CA ILE A 200 -4.24 -7.62 -2.93
C ILE A 200 -4.67 -6.25 -3.45
N ASP A 201 -5.95 -5.96 -3.37
CA ASP A 201 -6.55 -4.65 -3.66
C ASP A 201 -7.16 -4.05 -2.40
N ALA A 202 -6.73 -2.87 -2.03
CA ALA A 202 -7.30 -2.07 -0.94
C ALA A 202 -8.20 -0.95 -1.52
N GLY A 203 -9.33 -1.34 -2.08
CA GLY A 203 -10.38 -0.46 -2.57
C GLY A 203 -9.99 0.40 -3.77
N GLY A 204 -9.21 -0.15 -4.69
CA GLY A 204 -8.75 0.52 -5.91
C GLY A 204 -7.75 1.65 -5.66
N SER A 205 -7.27 1.82 -4.42
CA SER A 205 -6.29 2.86 -4.07
C SER A 205 -4.89 2.31 -3.87
N THR A 206 -4.74 1.09 -3.37
CA THR A 206 -3.45 0.45 -3.13
C THR A 206 -3.52 -1.00 -3.54
N PHE A 207 -2.60 -1.43 -4.41
CA PHE A 207 -2.46 -2.80 -4.87
C PHE A 207 -1.08 -3.34 -4.52
N TYR A 208 -1.00 -4.63 -4.26
CA TYR A 208 0.27 -5.36 -4.15
C TYR A 208 0.21 -6.66 -4.93
N GLY A 209 1.19 -6.88 -5.84
CA GLY A 209 1.35 -8.13 -6.57
C GLY A 209 2.40 -9.02 -5.94
N VAL A 210 2.00 -10.18 -5.40
CA VAL A 210 2.90 -11.27 -4.98
C VAL A 210 3.10 -12.18 -6.17
N GLY A 211 4.34 -12.37 -6.60
CA GLY A 211 4.66 -13.16 -7.79
C GLY A 211 3.87 -12.72 -9.02
N SER A 212 3.45 -13.68 -9.84
CA SER A 212 2.68 -13.43 -11.06
C SER A 212 1.58 -14.48 -11.28
N PRO A 213 0.49 -14.14 -12.00
CA PRO A 213 -0.47 -15.14 -12.46
C PRO A 213 0.19 -16.19 -13.35
N PRO A 214 -0.30 -17.44 -13.39
CA PRO A 214 0.24 -18.48 -14.25
C PRO A 214 0.28 -18.04 -15.73
N GLY A 215 1.47 -18.10 -16.33
CA GLY A 215 1.67 -17.71 -17.74
C GLY A 215 1.87 -16.22 -17.99
N HIS A 216 1.84 -15.36 -16.97
CA HIS A 216 2.04 -13.91 -17.07
C HIS A 216 3.32 -13.44 -16.37
N ALA A 217 3.81 -12.27 -16.75
CA ALA A 217 5.01 -11.67 -16.16
C ALA A 217 4.74 -10.90 -14.86
N GLY A 218 3.49 -10.69 -14.50
CA GLY A 218 3.05 -9.95 -13.32
C GLY A 218 1.54 -9.70 -13.36
N TRP A 219 1.06 -8.96 -12.39
CA TRP A 219 -0.33 -8.54 -12.24
C TRP A 219 -0.52 -7.19 -12.93
N LEU A 220 -1.38 -7.14 -13.96
CA LEU A 220 -1.70 -5.90 -14.65
C LEU A 220 -2.72 -5.10 -13.84
N VAL A 221 -2.39 -3.84 -13.53
CA VAL A 221 -3.27 -2.92 -12.79
C VAL A 221 -3.47 -1.65 -13.61
N HIS A 222 -4.73 -1.26 -13.81
CA HIS A 222 -5.12 -0.02 -14.43
C HIS A 222 -5.07 1.12 -13.41
N LEU A 223 -4.44 2.22 -13.77
CA LEU A 223 -4.29 3.38 -12.90
C LEU A 223 -5.44 4.38 -13.12
N ARG A 224 -5.62 5.29 -12.17
CA ARG A 224 -6.62 6.34 -12.29
C ARG A 224 -6.27 7.33 -13.41
N ASP A 225 -7.23 7.57 -14.28
CA ASP A 225 -7.19 8.62 -15.29
C ASP A 225 -8.35 9.61 -15.04
N PRO A 226 -8.09 10.78 -14.44
CA PRO A 226 -9.12 11.80 -14.22
C PRO A 226 -9.65 12.43 -15.51
N SER A 227 -8.94 12.23 -16.63
CA SER A 227 -9.35 12.75 -17.95
C SER A 227 -10.31 11.83 -18.68
N ASN A 228 -10.34 10.54 -18.37
CA ASN A 228 -10.98 9.46 -19.12
C ASN A 228 -10.54 9.40 -20.61
N LYS A 229 -9.30 9.80 -20.92
CA LYS A 229 -8.77 9.85 -22.30
C LYS A 229 -7.65 8.87 -22.56
N ILE A 230 -7.02 8.35 -21.49
CA ILE A 230 -5.91 7.41 -21.53
C ILE A 230 -6.21 6.23 -20.63
N ASP A 231 -5.46 5.15 -20.77
CA ASP A 231 -5.56 3.96 -19.90
C ASP A 231 -4.18 3.60 -19.35
N PRO A 232 -3.66 4.37 -18.39
CA PRO A 232 -2.34 4.10 -17.84
C PRO A 232 -2.35 2.82 -17.02
N GLN A 233 -1.34 1.98 -17.22
CA GLN A 233 -1.25 0.65 -16.63
C GLN A 233 0.11 0.41 -16.02
N VAL A 234 0.17 -0.45 -15.00
CA VAL A 234 1.41 -0.95 -14.42
C VAL A 234 1.35 -2.46 -14.23
N MET A 235 2.51 -3.10 -14.38
CA MET A 235 2.68 -4.52 -14.11
C MET A 235 3.32 -4.69 -12.72
N LEU A 236 2.62 -5.33 -11.80
CA LEU A 236 3.11 -5.59 -10.45
C LEU A 236 3.68 -7.00 -10.33
N CYS A 237 4.87 -7.10 -9.70
CA CYS A 237 5.49 -8.35 -9.31
C CYS A 237 6.45 -8.06 -8.15
N GLU A 238 6.14 -8.54 -6.96
CA GLU A 238 6.84 -8.27 -5.71
C GLU A 238 6.94 -6.78 -5.37
N ASN A 239 5.93 -6.02 -5.76
CA ASN A 239 5.83 -4.58 -5.52
C ASN A 239 4.39 -4.10 -5.41
N SER A 240 4.23 -2.86 -5.03
CA SER A 240 2.95 -2.19 -4.81
C SER A 240 2.77 -0.99 -5.72
N VAL A 241 1.52 -0.64 -6.02
CA VAL A 241 1.13 0.68 -6.54
C VAL A 241 0.04 1.28 -5.67
N SER A 242 0.18 2.56 -5.34
CA SER A 242 -0.88 3.33 -4.69
C SER A 242 -1.21 4.58 -5.48
N THR A 243 -2.50 4.90 -5.55
CA THR A 243 -3.00 6.09 -6.24
C THR A 243 -3.69 7.03 -5.25
N SER A 244 -3.22 8.28 -5.21
CA SER A 244 -3.86 9.38 -4.53
C SER A 244 -4.52 10.31 -5.55
N GLU A 245 -5.79 10.62 -5.30
CA GLU A 245 -6.58 11.52 -6.11
C GLU A 245 -7.50 12.37 -5.22
N GLN A 246 -7.69 13.61 -5.59
CA GLN A 246 -8.68 14.45 -4.95
C GLN A 246 -9.66 14.99 -5.97
N THR A 247 -10.84 14.36 -6.05
CA THR A 247 -11.96 14.92 -6.78
C THR A 247 -12.62 16.00 -5.93
N PRO A 248 -12.60 17.27 -6.34
CA PRO A 248 -13.24 18.35 -5.59
C PRO A 248 -14.73 18.09 -5.49
N LYS A 249 -15.27 17.98 -4.27
CA LYS A 249 -16.71 18.03 -4.06
C LYS A 249 -17.11 19.49 -3.88
N SER A 250 -18.02 19.96 -4.73
CA SER A 250 -18.57 21.31 -4.61
C SER A 250 -19.34 21.44 -3.29
N LEU A 251 -18.95 22.40 -2.47
CA LEU A 251 -19.73 22.87 -1.32
C LEU A 251 -20.58 24.08 -1.74
N LEU A 252 -21.61 24.39 -0.97
CA LEU A 252 -22.41 25.61 -1.16
C LEU A 252 -21.48 26.83 -1.14
N GLY A 253 -21.44 27.61 -2.24
CA GLY A 253 -20.70 28.87 -2.31
C GLY A 253 -19.34 28.83 -3.02
N ASN A 254 -19.13 28.01 -4.04
CA ASN A 254 -17.88 27.92 -4.82
C ASN A 254 -16.65 27.32 -4.09
N GLU A 255 -16.80 26.78 -2.89
CA GLU A 255 -15.73 26.08 -2.21
C GLU A 255 -15.75 24.61 -2.57
N SER A 256 -14.58 24.04 -2.79
CA SER A 256 -14.40 22.61 -3.00
C SER A 256 -13.81 21.97 -1.76
N ALA A 257 -14.49 20.94 -1.25
CA ALA A 257 -13.95 20.13 -0.15
C ALA A 257 -13.39 18.82 -0.66
N GLY A 258 -12.37 18.34 0.01
CA GLY A 258 -11.71 17.06 -0.25
C GLY A 258 -11.21 16.43 1.03
N HIS A 259 -10.73 15.20 0.95
CA HIS A 259 -10.22 14.45 2.10
C HIS A 259 -8.70 14.57 2.29
N ILE A 260 -7.98 15.04 1.26
CA ILE A 260 -6.55 15.33 1.37
C ILE A 260 -6.38 16.80 1.74
N ILE A 261 -5.81 17.05 2.89
CA ILE A 261 -5.62 18.40 3.44
C ILE A 261 -4.17 18.83 3.24
N ASP A 262 -3.96 20.05 2.74
CA ASP A 262 -2.64 20.68 2.74
C ASP A 262 -2.37 21.23 4.16
N PRO A 263 -1.40 20.67 4.91
CA PRO A 263 -1.16 21.05 6.30
C PRO A 263 -0.78 22.53 6.46
N GLU A 264 -0.06 23.08 5.49
CA GLU A 264 0.42 24.45 5.50
C GLU A 264 -0.72 25.45 5.28
N LYS A 265 -1.68 25.08 4.42
CA LYS A 265 -2.84 25.92 4.14
C LYS A 265 -4.01 25.70 5.11
N GLY A 266 -4.06 24.54 5.78
CA GLY A 266 -5.18 24.13 6.61
C GLY A 266 -6.45 23.80 5.84
N ALA A 267 -6.36 23.65 4.52
CA ALA A 267 -7.49 23.51 3.61
C ALA A 267 -7.32 22.32 2.66
N PRO A 268 -8.41 21.81 2.06
CA PRO A 268 -8.33 20.76 1.07
C PRO A 268 -7.41 21.08 -0.09
N LEU A 269 -6.59 20.10 -0.48
CA LEU A 269 -5.70 20.22 -1.63
C LEU A 269 -6.52 20.53 -2.89
N ARG A 270 -6.05 21.50 -3.67
CA ARG A 270 -6.54 21.75 -5.03
C ARG A 270 -5.51 21.29 -6.03
N THR A 271 -5.84 20.27 -6.78
CA THR A 271 -4.95 19.67 -7.79
C THR A 271 -5.76 19.25 -9.02
N LYS A 272 -5.10 19.20 -10.17
CA LYS A 272 -5.65 18.65 -11.40
C LYS A 272 -5.13 17.24 -11.70
N TYR A 273 -4.32 16.69 -10.79
CA TYR A 273 -3.66 15.41 -10.98
C TYR A 273 -4.30 14.31 -10.14
N ALA A 274 -4.36 13.11 -10.72
CA ALA A 274 -4.24 11.85 -9.99
C ALA A 274 -2.77 11.43 -10.01
N LEU A 275 -2.29 10.85 -8.94
CA LEU A 275 -0.90 10.42 -8.82
C LEU A 275 -0.82 8.98 -8.37
N SER A 276 -0.19 8.14 -9.18
CA SER A 276 0.12 6.76 -8.85
C SER A 276 1.61 6.60 -8.55
N VAL A 277 1.93 5.90 -7.49
CA VAL A 277 3.31 5.59 -7.08
C VAL A 277 3.52 4.09 -7.01
N VAL A 278 4.49 3.59 -7.77
CA VAL A 278 4.99 2.22 -7.67
C VAL A 278 6.17 2.22 -6.71
N ALA A 279 6.16 1.32 -5.72
CA ALA A 279 7.23 1.15 -4.75
C ALA A 279 7.31 -0.31 -4.27
N LYS A 280 8.37 -0.65 -3.54
CA LYS A 280 8.60 -2.01 -3.04
C LYS A 280 7.53 -2.47 -2.05
N THR A 281 6.96 -1.56 -1.25
CA THR A 281 5.97 -1.87 -0.21
C THR A 281 4.72 -1.02 -0.36
N GLY A 282 3.58 -1.52 0.14
CA GLY A 282 2.32 -0.79 0.20
C GLY A 282 2.42 0.47 1.06
N THR A 283 3.11 0.40 2.18
CA THR A 283 3.34 1.54 3.08
C THR A 283 4.03 2.69 2.36
N VAL A 284 5.12 2.40 1.63
CA VAL A 284 5.86 3.43 0.88
C VAL A 284 5.04 3.99 -0.27
N SER A 285 4.38 3.13 -1.07
CA SER A 285 3.57 3.60 -2.20
C SER A 285 2.40 4.48 -1.74
N ASP A 286 1.69 4.11 -0.66
CA ASP A 286 0.53 4.85 -0.12
C ASP A 286 0.96 6.23 0.44
N ALA A 287 1.96 6.27 1.32
CA ALA A 287 2.47 7.52 1.88
C ALA A 287 3.08 8.44 0.82
N LEU A 288 3.88 7.87 -0.09
CA LEU A 288 4.56 8.66 -1.12
C LEU A 288 3.58 9.20 -2.16
N SER A 289 2.50 8.48 -2.51
CA SER A 289 1.48 8.97 -3.43
C SER A 289 0.79 10.24 -2.89
N THR A 290 0.45 10.26 -1.60
CA THR A 290 -0.12 11.45 -0.96
C THR A 290 0.92 12.58 -0.84
N THR A 291 2.15 12.24 -0.43
CA THR A 291 3.25 13.21 -0.33
C THR A 291 3.50 13.94 -1.65
N LEU A 292 3.68 13.19 -2.73
CA LEU A 292 4.00 13.74 -4.04
C LEU A 292 2.83 14.49 -4.67
N LEU A 293 1.59 14.09 -4.36
CA LEU A 293 0.40 14.84 -4.80
C LEU A 293 0.34 16.23 -4.13
N LEU A 294 0.72 16.32 -2.85
CA LEU A 294 0.76 17.57 -2.09
C LEU A 294 1.87 18.52 -2.57
N VAL A 295 3.04 18.00 -2.91
CA VAL A 295 4.18 18.81 -3.35
C VAL A 295 4.14 19.17 -4.84
N GLY A 296 3.39 18.43 -5.65
CA GLY A 296 3.29 18.58 -7.10
C GLY A 296 4.50 18.00 -7.87
N PRO A 297 4.40 17.91 -9.22
CA PRO A 297 5.39 17.21 -10.04
C PRO A 297 6.78 17.87 -10.04
N GLU A 298 6.85 19.20 -10.02
CA GLU A 298 8.14 19.92 -10.08
C GLU A 298 9.06 19.57 -8.88
N LYS A 299 8.54 19.66 -7.65
CA LYS A 299 9.28 19.32 -6.43
C LYS A 299 9.31 17.81 -6.18
N GLY A 300 8.28 17.09 -6.62
CA GLY A 300 8.11 15.66 -6.41
C GLY A 300 9.20 14.83 -7.09
N ARG A 301 9.73 15.25 -8.25
CA ARG A 301 10.82 14.54 -8.94
C ARG A 301 12.03 14.33 -8.06
N GLY A 302 12.50 15.37 -7.38
CA GLY A 302 13.65 15.27 -6.47
C GLY A 302 13.39 14.37 -5.26
N LEU A 303 12.14 14.31 -4.77
CA LEU A 303 11.79 13.40 -3.68
C LEU A 303 11.79 11.93 -4.12
N VAL A 304 11.29 11.62 -5.33
CA VAL A 304 11.34 10.27 -5.90
C VAL A 304 12.77 9.79 -6.03
N GLU A 305 13.67 10.63 -6.54
CA GLU A 305 15.09 10.32 -6.66
C GLU A 305 15.74 9.97 -5.31
N GLY A 306 15.31 10.63 -4.23
CA GLY A 306 15.84 10.41 -2.87
C GLY A 306 15.31 9.16 -2.17
N VAL A 307 14.15 8.63 -2.56
CA VAL A 307 13.55 7.45 -1.89
C VAL A 307 14.15 6.13 -2.38
N GLY A 308 14.59 6.07 -3.63
CA GLY A 308 15.11 4.84 -4.26
C GLY A 308 14.00 3.82 -4.58
N ASP A 309 14.18 3.06 -5.68
CA ASP A 309 13.25 2.00 -6.14
C ASP A 309 11.76 2.43 -6.18
N ALA A 310 11.50 3.68 -6.55
CA ALA A 310 10.16 4.22 -6.71
C ALA A 310 9.94 4.84 -8.09
N ALA A 311 8.69 4.81 -8.55
CA ALA A 311 8.26 5.51 -9.75
C ALA A 311 6.94 6.23 -9.47
N ALA A 312 6.83 7.48 -9.92
CA ALA A 312 5.64 8.32 -9.78
C ALA A 312 5.09 8.70 -11.15
N ILE A 313 3.78 8.59 -11.32
CA ILE A 313 3.06 8.85 -12.55
C ILE A 313 1.92 9.82 -12.23
N TRP A 314 2.09 11.10 -12.61
CA TRP A 314 1.03 12.10 -12.53
C TRP A 314 0.20 12.07 -13.82
N VAL A 315 -1.11 11.98 -13.70
CA VAL A 315 -2.06 12.08 -14.79
C VAL A 315 -2.95 13.29 -14.56
N SER A 316 -2.94 14.24 -15.49
CA SER A 316 -3.76 15.46 -15.37
C SER A 316 -5.19 15.24 -15.85
N SER A 317 -6.11 16.13 -15.45
CA SER A 317 -7.48 16.17 -15.97
C SER A 317 -7.58 16.43 -17.49
N GLU A 318 -6.49 16.84 -18.14
CA GLU A 318 -6.39 16.98 -19.61
C GLU A 318 -5.84 15.71 -20.29
N GLY A 319 -5.38 14.70 -19.53
CA GLY A 319 -4.78 13.47 -20.04
C GLY A 319 -3.27 13.59 -20.30
N GLN A 320 -2.61 14.61 -19.74
CA GLN A 320 -1.16 14.73 -19.80
C GLN A 320 -0.53 13.88 -18.71
N THR A 321 0.55 13.20 -19.03
CA THR A 321 1.31 12.38 -18.08
C THR A 321 2.67 12.98 -17.79
N GLU A 322 3.06 13.00 -16.51
CA GLU A 322 4.41 13.31 -16.07
C GLU A 322 4.95 12.13 -15.26
N ILE A 323 6.20 11.75 -15.46
CA ILE A 323 6.81 10.58 -14.85
C ILE A 323 8.13 10.96 -14.20
N ALA A 324 8.36 10.43 -13.00
CA ALA A 324 9.63 10.44 -12.31
C ALA A 324 9.96 9.04 -11.78
N THR A 325 11.23 8.63 -11.84
CA THR A 325 11.66 7.31 -11.38
C THR A 325 13.06 7.35 -10.80
N SER A 326 13.30 6.55 -9.77
CA SER A 326 14.60 6.38 -9.11
C SER A 326 15.07 4.92 -9.11
N GLY A 327 14.72 4.11 -10.09
CA GLY A 327 15.14 2.71 -10.15
C GLY A 327 14.37 1.86 -11.16
N PRO A 328 13.04 1.69 -11.05
CA PRO A 328 12.29 0.93 -12.03
C PRO A 328 12.36 1.59 -13.41
N ARG A 329 12.72 0.82 -14.43
CA ARG A 329 12.60 1.31 -15.80
C ARG A 329 11.14 1.37 -16.17
N ILE A 330 10.67 2.55 -16.55
CA ILE A 330 9.36 2.73 -17.15
C ILE A 330 9.52 2.45 -18.64
N LEU A 331 8.89 1.38 -19.12
CA LEU A 331 8.79 1.10 -20.54
C LEU A 331 7.47 1.71 -21.03
N THR A 332 7.56 2.65 -21.96
CA THR A 332 6.41 3.05 -22.74
C THR A 332 6.36 2.14 -23.97
N GLU A 333 5.45 1.17 -23.99
CA GLU A 333 5.21 0.37 -25.18
C GLU A 333 4.21 1.10 -26.08
N GLY A 334 4.60 1.33 -27.34
CA GLY A 334 3.71 1.74 -28.41
C GLY A 334 3.90 3.15 -28.95
N ASN A 335 3.60 3.31 -30.23
CA ASN A 335 3.63 4.55 -31.01
C ASN A 335 2.48 5.53 -30.67
N SER A 336 1.68 5.25 -29.65
CA SER A 336 0.68 6.15 -29.11
C SER A 336 1.09 6.64 -27.72
N ARG A 337 0.97 7.94 -27.47
CA ARG A 337 1.32 8.61 -26.19
C ARG A 337 0.54 8.13 -24.95
N SER A 338 -0.19 7.01 -25.05
CA SER A 338 -1.15 6.51 -24.05
C SER A 338 -0.67 5.32 -23.23
N ASP A 339 0.34 4.56 -23.68
CA ASP A 339 0.70 3.31 -22.98
C ASP A 339 1.96 3.51 -22.12
N VAL A 340 1.76 3.66 -20.82
CA VAL A 340 2.84 3.74 -19.83
C VAL A 340 2.90 2.42 -19.09
N SER A 341 3.95 1.63 -19.32
CA SER A 341 4.24 0.40 -18.59
C SER A 341 5.44 0.61 -17.67
N VAL A 342 5.31 0.32 -16.39
CA VAL A 342 6.40 0.39 -15.41
C VAL A 342 6.94 -1.00 -15.16
N THR A 343 8.21 -1.24 -15.53
CA THR A 343 8.90 -2.50 -15.26
C THR A 343 10.05 -2.28 -14.28
N GLY A 344 10.01 -2.91 -13.11
CA GLY A 344 11.05 -2.79 -12.10
C GLY A 344 12.12 -3.91 -12.16
N SER A 345 13.16 -3.78 -11.32
CA SER A 345 14.17 -4.83 -11.08
C SER A 345 13.55 -6.14 -10.59
N ALA A 346 12.41 -6.09 -9.90
CA ALA A 346 11.64 -7.24 -9.46
C ALA A 346 11.06 -8.08 -10.62
N GLN A 347 10.81 -7.48 -11.78
CA GLN A 347 10.30 -8.21 -12.96
C GLN A 347 11.30 -9.24 -13.51
N LYS A 348 12.62 -9.02 -13.30
CA LYS A 348 13.63 -10.05 -13.61
C LYS A 348 13.52 -11.27 -12.69
N MET A 349 13.08 -11.11 -11.45
CA MET A 349 12.84 -12.22 -10.53
C MET A 349 11.62 -13.06 -10.95
N CYS A 350 10.52 -12.41 -11.33
CA CYS A 350 9.32 -13.12 -11.82
C CYS A 350 9.53 -13.85 -13.15
N MET A 351 10.47 -13.42 -13.99
CA MET A 351 10.82 -14.11 -15.25
C MET A 351 11.87 -15.21 -15.08
N ALA A 352 12.64 -15.22 -13.98
CA ALA A 352 13.73 -16.15 -13.76
C ALA A 352 13.30 -17.50 -13.15
N GLU A 353 12.07 -17.62 -12.69
CA GLU A 353 11.50 -18.87 -12.12
C GLU A 353 10.70 -19.70 -13.14
N LYS A 354 10.92 -19.51 -14.44
CA LYS A 354 10.33 -20.31 -15.54
C LYS A 354 11.35 -21.25 -16.15
#